data_3107a315ff81b7dab69f340deedd9b1d
#
_entry.id   3107a315ff81b7dab69f340deedd9b1d
#
_cell.length_a   1.000
_cell.length_b   1.000
_cell.length_c   1.000
_cell.angle_alpha   90.00
_cell.angle_beta   90.00
_cell.angle_gamma   90.00
#
_symmetry.space_group_name_H-M   'P 1'
#
loop_
_entity.id
_entity.type
_entity.pdbx_description
1 polymer ?
#
loop_
_entity_poly.entity_id
_entity_poly.type
_entity_poly.pdbx_seq_one_letter_code
_entity_poly.pdbx_strand_id
1 'polypeptide(L)'
;MKELISILQEKIEEAFEKSGYEKKYGKVINSNRSDLCEFQCDGALTAARQYKKAPFIIADEVVANCKDCEEFESIEVVKPGFININVSKEFLTNYCNNLLDDKKFGCEMENDKTVVIDYGGPNVAKPLHVGHLRPAIIGESVKRIHKFFENKTIGDVHLGDWGLQMGLVIEELEERHPDWDYFNPDFEGEYPKETLFTVADLEEIYPAASAKTKVRENATEEEIAKANEYKEKARLYTACLLYTSDAADDRI
;
A
#
# COMPACT_ATOMS: atom_id res chain seq x y z
N MET A 1 -19.88 -1.29 -12.70
CA MET A 1 -20.39 -2.46 -13.47
C MET A 1 -20.17 -3.70 -12.64
N LYS A 2 -21.06 -4.70 -12.67
CA LYS A 2 -20.85 -5.94 -11.91
C LYS A 2 -19.62 -6.69 -12.40
N GLU A 3 -18.90 -7.32 -11.49
CA GLU A 3 -17.80 -8.22 -11.83
C GLU A 3 -18.29 -9.42 -12.65
N LEU A 4 -17.48 -9.87 -13.59
CA LEU A 4 -17.82 -11.01 -14.46
C LEU A 4 -18.30 -12.22 -13.66
N ILE A 5 -17.56 -12.60 -12.61
CA ILE A 5 -17.90 -13.75 -11.78
C ILE A 5 -19.26 -13.58 -11.09
N SER A 6 -19.60 -12.33 -10.68
CA SER A 6 -20.89 -12.04 -10.05
C SER A 6 -22.04 -12.20 -11.03
N ILE A 7 -21.86 -11.84 -12.30
CA ILE A 7 -22.87 -12.03 -13.35
C ILE A 7 -23.12 -13.52 -13.57
N LEU A 8 -22.05 -14.31 -13.72
CA LEU A 8 -22.15 -15.76 -13.91
C LEU A 8 -22.81 -16.43 -12.69
N GLN A 9 -22.44 -15.98 -11.48
CA GLN A 9 -23.03 -16.51 -10.25
C GLN A 9 -24.55 -16.24 -10.18
N GLU A 10 -25.00 -15.04 -10.49
CA GLU A 10 -26.43 -14.71 -10.53
C GLU A 10 -27.21 -15.64 -11.47
N LYS A 11 -26.66 -15.95 -12.64
CA LYS A 11 -27.29 -16.89 -13.58
C LYS A 11 -27.40 -18.30 -13.02
N ILE A 12 -26.37 -18.78 -12.35
CA ILE A 12 -26.39 -20.10 -11.71
C ILE A 12 -27.34 -20.11 -10.51
N GLU A 13 -27.35 -19.04 -9.69
CA GLU A 13 -28.29 -18.89 -8.58
C GLU A 13 -29.76 -18.92 -9.04
N GLU A 14 -30.06 -18.19 -10.13
CA GLU A 14 -31.38 -18.24 -10.76
C GLU A 14 -31.74 -19.65 -11.27
N ALA A 15 -30.77 -20.36 -11.84
CA ALA A 15 -30.99 -21.73 -12.32
C ALA A 15 -31.25 -22.70 -11.18
N PHE A 16 -30.57 -22.58 -10.04
CA PHE A 16 -30.88 -23.33 -8.83
C PHE A 16 -32.33 -23.06 -8.35
N GLU A 17 -32.72 -21.78 -8.29
CA GLU A 17 -34.08 -21.40 -7.89
C GLU A 17 -35.14 -21.96 -8.83
N LYS A 18 -34.94 -21.83 -10.16
CA LYS A 18 -35.86 -22.42 -11.18
C LYS A 18 -35.97 -23.93 -11.08
N SER A 19 -34.91 -24.60 -10.58
CA SER A 19 -34.91 -26.05 -10.32
C SER A 19 -35.49 -26.43 -8.97
N GLY A 20 -35.97 -25.45 -8.19
CA GLY A 20 -36.56 -25.69 -6.86
C GLY A 20 -35.55 -25.82 -5.73
N TYR A 21 -34.35 -25.35 -5.92
CA TYR A 21 -33.26 -25.35 -4.94
C TYR A 21 -32.98 -23.94 -4.42
N GLU A 22 -32.35 -23.83 -3.25
CA GLU A 22 -31.97 -22.51 -2.70
C GLU A 22 -30.82 -21.88 -3.50
N LYS A 23 -30.90 -20.56 -3.76
CA LYS A 23 -29.89 -19.75 -4.48
C LYS A 23 -28.48 -19.87 -3.87
N LYS A 24 -28.37 -20.03 -2.56
CA LYS A 24 -27.07 -20.13 -1.85
C LYS A 24 -26.12 -21.20 -2.42
N TYR A 25 -26.65 -22.17 -3.14
CA TYR A 25 -25.86 -23.22 -3.79
C TYR A 25 -25.27 -22.79 -5.15
N GLY A 26 -25.68 -21.65 -5.67
CA GLY A 26 -25.22 -21.14 -6.97
C GLY A 26 -23.86 -20.44 -6.95
N LYS A 27 -23.05 -20.61 -5.90
CA LYS A 27 -21.76 -19.96 -5.79
C LYS A 27 -20.80 -20.42 -6.91
N VAL A 28 -20.29 -19.46 -7.67
CA VAL A 28 -19.32 -19.68 -8.75
C VAL A 28 -17.93 -19.28 -8.28
N ILE A 29 -16.92 -20.08 -8.62
CA ILE A 29 -15.52 -19.85 -8.32
C ILE A 29 -14.67 -20.04 -9.58
N ASN A 30 -13.47 -19.45 -9.60
CA ASN A 30 -12.48 -19.74 -10.63
C ASN A 30 -12.09 -21.22 -10.57
N SER A 31 -12.01 -21.87 -11.73
CA SER A 31 -11.60 -23.27 -11.77
C SER A 31 -10.11 -23.42 -11.41
N ASN A 32 -9.80 -24.42 -10.60
CA ASN A 32 -8.42 -24.84 -10.35
C ASN A 32 -7.82 -25.64 -11.52
N ARG A 33 -8.64 -26.00 -12.50
CA ARG A 33 -8.30 -26.78 -13.69
C ARG A 33 -8.70 -25.99 -14.92
N SER A 34 -7.95 -24.93 -15.22
CA SER A 34 -8.17 -24.05 -16.40
C SER A 34 -8.09 -24.77 -17.73
N ASP A 35 -7.52 -25.99 -17.74
CA ASP A 35 -7.50 -26.88 -18.89
C ASP A 35 -8.85 -27.54 -19.18
N LEU A 36 -9.76 -27.55 -18.21
CA LEU A 36 -11.10 -28.16 -18.34
C LEU A 36 -12.23 -27.11 -18.42
N CYS A 37 -12.15 -26.07 -17.62
CA CYS A 37 -13.14 -25.00 -17.60
C CYS A 37 -12.56 -23.72 -16.96
N GLU A 38 -13.17 -22.58 -17.22
CA GLU A 38 -12.77 -21.28 -16.67
C GLU A 38 -13.33 -21.09 -15.26
N PHE A 39 -14.61 -21.42 -15.07
CA PHE A 39 -15.32 -21.31 -13.80
C PHE A 39 -15.99 -22.61 -13.42
N GLN A 40 -16.30 -22.75 -12.14
CA GLN A 40 -16.92 -23.96 -11.61
C GLN A 40 -17.90 -23.64 -10.47
N CYS A 41 -18.99 -24.42 -10.40
CA CYS A 41 -19.88 -24.42 -9.25
C CYS A 41 -19.95 -25.83 -8.66
N ASP A 42 -19.75 -25.96 -7.36
CA ASP A 42 -19.82 -27.22 -6.59
C ASP A 42 -21.07 -27.33 -5.71
N GLY A 43 -21.97 -26.37 -5.82
CA GLY A 43 -23.15 -26.27 -4.97
C GLY A 43 -24.08 -27.49 -4.98
N ALA A 44 -24.14 -28.21 -6.09
CA ALA A 44 -24.93 -29.44 -6.17
C ALA A 44 -24.44 -30.54 -5.21
N LEU A 45 -23.13 -30.59 -4.90
CA LEU A 45 -22.57 -31.52 -3.92
C LEU A 45 -23.07 -31.21 -2.50
N THR A 46 -23.18 -29.93 -2.18
CA THR A 46 -23.67 -29.47 -0.88
C THR A 46 -25.19 -29.62 -0.77
N ALA A 47 -25.92 -29.28 -1.85
CA ALA A 47 -27.35 -29.38 -1.94
C ALA A 47 -27.85 -30.86 -1.79
N ALA A 48 -27.08 -31.81 -2.30
CA ALA A 48 -27.40 -33.23 -2.30
C ALA A 48 -27.81 -33.77 -0.90
N ARG A 49 -27.13 -33.29 0.15
CA ARG A 49 -27.43 -33.69 1.54
C ARG A 49 -28.79 -33.17 2.01
N GLN A 50 -29.11 -31.92 1.67
CA GLN A 50 -30.35 -31.27 2.11
C GLN A 50 -31.56 -31.85 1.36
N TYR A 51 -31.41 -32.03 0.03
CA TYR A 51 -32.53 -32.50 -0.80
C TYR A 51 -32.61 -34.03 -0.98
N LYS A 52 -31.67 -34.77 -0.35
CA LYS A 52 -31.59 -36.25 -0.39
C LYS A 52 -31.62 -36.79 -1.84
N LYS A 53 -30.91 -36.09 -2.75
CA LYS A 53 -30.87 -36.36 -4.17
C LYS A 53 -29.40 -36.51 -4.61
N ALA A 54 -29.13 -37.32 -5.61
CA ALA A 54 -27.77 -37.47 -6.10
C ALA A 54 -27.24 -36.16 -6.67
N PRO A 55 -25.98 -35.73 -6.36
CA PRO A 55 -25.45 -34.42 -6.77
C PRO A 55 -25.50 -34.18 -8.27
N PHE A 56 -25.18 -35.22 -9.06
CA PHE A 56 -25.18 -35.09 -10.53
C PHE A 56 -26.61 -34.86 -11.08
N ILE A 57 -27.67 -35.38 -10.45
CA ILE A 57 -29.05 -35.13 -10.86
C ILE A 57 -29.42 -33.67 -10.58
N ILE A 58 -29.04 -33.14 -9.43
CA ILE A 58 -29.24 -31.72 -9.12
C ILE A 58 -28.52 -30.84 -10.13
N ALA A 59 -27.27 -31.16 -10.41
CA ALA A 59 -26.45 -30.41 -11.40
C ALA A 59 -27.08 -30.47 -12.80
N ASP A 60 -27.55 -31.62 -13.26
CA ASP A 60 -28.22 -31.77 -14.56
C ASP A 60 -29.53 -30.94 -14.64
N GLU A 61 -30.31 -30.89 -13.59
CA GLU A 61 -31.53 -30.08 -13.52
C GLU A 61 -31.22 -28.58 -13.56
N VAL A 62 -30.13 -28.16 -12.89
CA VAL A 62 -29.67 -26.76 -12.91
C VAL A 62 -29.14 -26.37 -14.27
N VAL A 63 -28.27 -27.19 -14.86
CA VAL A 63 -27.70 -26.95 -16.20
C VAL A 63 -28.78 -26.90 -17.28
N ALA A 64 -29.84 -27.70 -17.16
CA ALA A 64 -30.98 -27.65 -18.08
C ALA A 64 -31.65 -26.27 -18.12
N ASN A 65 -31.64 -25.50 -17.03
CA ASN A 65 -32.18 -24.15 -16.94
C ASN A 65 -31.17 -23.05 -17.38
N CYS A 66 -29.93 -23.41 -17.77
CA CYS A 66 -28.90 -22.49 -18.22
C CYS A 66 -28.63 -22.60 -19.74
N LYS A 67 -29.28 -23.48 -20.48
CA LYS A 67 -28.97 -23.76 -21.88
C LYS A 67 -29.11 -22.57 -22.85
N ASP A 68 -30.01 -21.65 -22.51
CA ASP A 68 -30.30 -20.48 -23.34
C ASP A 68 -29.61 -19.19 -22.80
N CYS A 69 -28.67 -19.33 -21.88
CA CYS A 69 -27.92 -18.18 -21.35
C CYS A 69 -26.82 -17.80 -22.31
N GLU A 70 -26.85 -16.56 -22.81
CA GLU A 70 -25.85 -15.99 -23.72
C GLU A 70 -24.44 -15.83 -23.11
N GLU A 71 -24.36 -15.82 -21.77
CA GLU A 71 -23.13 -15.69 -21.01
C GLU A 71 -22.24 -16.94 -21.14
N PHE A 72 -22.81 -18.10 -21.45
CA PHE A 72 -22.09 -19.38 -21.47
C PHE A 72 -21.81 -19.86 -22.89
N GLU A 73 -20.53 -20.14 -23.23
CA GLU A 73 -20.15 -20.87 -24.41
C GLU A 73 -20.45 -22.38 -24.23
N SER A 74 -20.14 -22.87 -23.01
CA SER A 74 -20.49 -24.21 -22.59
C SER A 74 -20.73 -24.29 -21.10
N ILE A 75 -21.72 -25.10 -20.71
CA ILE A 75 -22.00 -25.44 -19.33
C ILE A 75 -22.26 -26.93 -19.23
N GLU A 76 -21.46 -27.65 -18.45
CA GLU A 76 -21.45 -29.11 -18.42
C GLU A 76 -21.42 -29.63 -16.98
N VAL A 77 -22.10 -30.79 -16.80
CA VAL A 77 -22.05 -31.51 -15.53
C VAL A 77 -20.91 -32.51 -15.54
N VAL A 78 -20.03 -32.42 -14.57
CA VAL A 78 -18.94 -33.35 -14.34
C VAL A 78 -19.15 -34.10 -13.03
N LYS A 79 -19.10 -35.45 -13.10
CA LYS A 79 -19.29 -36.28 -11.90
C LYS A 79 -18.23 -35.97 -10.84
N PRO A 80 -18.59 -35.94 -9.55
CA PRO A 80 -19.88 -36.41 -8.99
C PRO A 80 -21.03 -35.37 -8.98
N GLY A 81 -20.84 -34.13 -9.43
CA GLY A 81 -21.86 -33.08 -9.43
C GLY A 81 -21.28 -31.66 -9.53
N PHE A 82 -20.10 -31.51 -10.17
CA PHE A 82 -19.55 -30.22 -10.51
C PHE A 82 -20.24 -29.67 -11.77
N ILE A 83 -20.46 -28.37 -11.79
CA ILE A 83 -20.91 -27.65 -12.98
C ILE A 83 -19.73 -26.84 -13.49
N ASN A 84 -19.20 -27.25 -14.63
CA ASN A 84 -18.11 -26.57 -15.32
C ASN A 84 -18.67 -25.54 -16.29
N ILE A 85 -18.09 -24.36 -16.34
CA ILE A 85 -18.59 -23.20 -17.08
C ILE A 85 -17.43 -22.60 -17.88
N ASN A 86 -17.68 -22.43 -19.19
CA ASN A 86 -16.84 -21.60 -20.06
C ASN A 86 -17.67 -20.43 -20.58
N VAL A 87 -17.05 -19.24 -20.58
CA VAL A 87 -17.73 -17.99 -20.91
C VAL A 87 -17.81 -17.82 -22.43
N SER A 88 -18.94 -17.34 -22.91
CA SER A 88 -19.12 -17.01 -24.33
C SER A 88 -18.14 -15.91 -24.75
N LYS A 89 -17.44 -16.12 -25.85
CA LYS A 89 -16.50 -15.17 -26.43
C LYS A 89 -17.18 -13.87 -26.85
N GLU A 90 -18.39 -13.95 -27.35
CA GLU A 90 -19.18 -12.78 -27.72
C GLU A 90 -19.58 -11.98 -26.50
N PHE A 91 -20.11 -12.66 -25.47
CA PHE A 91 -20.43 -12.02 -24.19
C PHE A 91 -19.20 -11.35 -23.56
N LEU A 92 -18.05 -12.07 -23.50
CA LEU A 92 -16.81 -11.54 -22.95
C LEU A 92 -16.29 -10.33 -23.73
N THR A 93 -16.40 -10.35 -25.07
CA THR A 93 -16.02 -9.22 -25.92
C THR A 93 -16.89 -7.99 -25.61
N ASN A 94 -18.20 -8.16 -25.52
CA ASN A 94 -19.12 -7.08 -25.18
C ASN A 94 -18.87 -6.54 -23.77
N TYR A 95 -18.63 -7.44 -22.81
CA TYR A 95 -18.26 -7.07 -21.45
C TYR A 95 -16.98 -6.23 -21.41
N CYS A 96 -15.92 -6.65 -22.10
CA CYS A 96 -14.66 -5.90 -22.20
C CYS A 96 -14.83 -4.54 -22.89
N ASN A 97 -15.60 -4.46 -23.96
CA ASN A 97 -15.88 -3.19 -24.64
C ASN A 97 -16.62 -2.21 -23.72
N ASN A 98 -17.62 -2.68 -22.98
CA ASN A 98 -18.32 -1.87 -22.01
C ASN A 98 -17.39 -1.38 -20.88
N LEU A 99 -16.42 -2.20 -20.45
CA LEU A 99 -15.40 -1.77 -19.49
C LEU A 99 -14.50 -0.66 -20.04
N LEU A 100 -14.10 -0.77 -21.31
CA LEU A 100 -13.22 0.21 -21.97
C LEU A 100 -13.93 1.55 -22.19
N ASP A 101 -15.24 1.52 -22.44
CA ASP A 101 -16.08 2.73 -22.61
C ASP A 101 -16.35 3.44 -21.27
N ASP A 102 -16.24 2.74 -20.15
CA ASP A 102 -16.37 3.33 -18.82
C ASP A 102 -15.03 3.94 -18.36
N LYS A 103 -15.04 5.26 -18.09
CA LYS A 103 -13.86 6.00 -17.58
C LYS A 103 -13.26 5.41 -16.28
N LYS A 104 -14.04 4.64 -15.57
CA LYS A 104 -13.65 4.00 -14.30
C LYS A 104 -13.48 2.48 -14.43
N PHE A 105 -13.49 1.97 -15.65
CA PHE A 105 -13.31 0.54 -15.92
C PHE A 105 -14.25 -0.35 -15.10
N GLY A 106 -15.50 0.08 -14.94
CA GLY A 106 -16.52 -0.65 -14.20
C GLY A 106 -16.37 -0.66 -12.68
N CYS A 107 -15.37 0.02 -12.13
CA CYS A 107 -15.19 0.10 -10.68
C CYS A 107 -16.33 0.84 -10.01
N GLU A 108 -16.84 0.30 -8.90
CA GLU A 108 -17.78 0.99 -8.04
C GLU A 108 -17.03 2.10 -7.26
N MET A 109 -17.63 3.29 -7.21
CA MET A 109 -17.02 4.43 -6.53
C MET A 109 -17.39 4.43 -5.06
N GLU A 110 -16.37 4.61 -4.21
CA GLU A 110 -16.50 4.82 -2.77
C GLU A 110 -16.11 6.27 -2.47
N ASN A 111 -16.99 7.24 -2.64
CA ASN A 111 -16.66 8.67 -2.55
C ASN A 111 -16.92 9.32 -1.19
N ASP A 112 -17.24 8.55 -0.17
CA ASP A 112 -17.65 9.07 1.15
C ASP A 112 -16.52 9.20 2.16
N LYS A 113 -15.30 8.77 1.80
CA LYS A 113 -14.17 8.69 2.74
C LYS A 113 -13.19 9.84 2.53
N THR A 114 -12.70 10.40 3.63
CA THR A 114 -11.47 11.20 3.63
C THR A 114 -10.33 10.27 4.04
N VAL A 115 -9.36 10.08 3.15
CA VAL A 115 -8.21 9.20 3.35
C VAL A 115 -6.95 10.06 3.49
N VAL A 116 -6.32 10.01 4.65
CA VAL A 116 -5.02 10.64 4.90
C VAL A 116 -3.96 9.58 4.75
N ILE A 117 -2.93 9.86 3.96
CA ILE A 117 -1.84 8.94 3.67
C ILE A 117 -0.53 9.65 4.01
N ASP A 118 0.12 9.19 5.06
CA ASP A 118 1.46 9.62 5.44
C ASP A 118 2.49 8.73 4.74
N TYR A 119 3.37 9.32 3.95
CA TYR A 119 4.35 8.57 3.16
C TYR A 119 5.56 9.41 2.77
N GLY A 120 6.68 8.74 2.56
CA GLY A 120 7.88 9.32 1.98
C GLY A 120 8.85 9.97 2.96
N GLY A 121 8.48 10.44 4.10
CA GLY A 121 9.20 11.15 5.16
C GLY A 121 10.73 10.98 5.24
N PRO A 122 11.53 11.54 4.32
CA PRO A 122 12.98 11.41 4.36
C PRO A 122 13.60 12.29 5.46
N ASN A 123 14.72 11.83 6.02
CA ASN A 123 15.51 12.62 6.93
C ASN A 123 16.41 13.59 6.14
N VAL A 124 16.35 14.88 6.48
CA VAL A 124 17.11 15.94 5.78
C VAL A 124 18.61 15.97 6.15
N ALA A 125 19.01 15.27 7.24
CA ALA A 125 20.41 15.17 7.65
C ALA A 125 21.30 14.34 6.72
N LYS A 126 20.73 13.75 5.67
CA LYS A 126 21.48 12.92 4.72
C LYS A 126 20.84 12.94 3.33
N PRO A 127 21.63 12.69 2.26
CA PRO A 127 21.11 12.56 0.90
C PRO A 127 20.08 11.44 0.77
N LEU A 128 19.14 11.62 -0.17
CA LEU A 128 18.18 10.58 -0.51
C LEU A 128 18.85 9.39 -1.19
N HIS A 129 18.42 8.20 -0.86
CA HIS A 129 18.86 6.97 -1.51
C HIS A 129 17.67 6.10 -1.92
N VAL A 130 17.92 5.01 -2.64
CA VAL A 130 16.88 4.10 -3.18
C VAL A 130 15.89 3.61 -2.11
N GLY A 131 16.32 3.49 -0.85
CA GLY A 131 15.45 3.10 0.26
C GLY A 131 14.32 4.11 0.54
N HIS A 132 14.50 5.39 0.23
CA HIS A 132 13.46 6.42 0.36
C HIS A 132 12.45 6.39 -0.80
N LEU A 133 12.88 5.92 -1.98
CA LEU A 133 12.04 5.86 -3.17
C LEU A 133 10.87 4.90 -2.99
N ARG A 134 11.11 3.76 -2.34
CA ARG A 134 10.09 2.71 -2.14
C ARG A 134 8.85 3.21 -1.39
N PRO A 135 8.93 3.78 -0.18
CA PRO A 135 7.76 4.29 0.52
C PRO A 135 7.08 5.45 -0.22
N ALA A 136 7.86 6.32 -0.89
CA ALA A 136 7.30 7.42 -1.67
C ALA A 136 6.44 6.92 -2.84
N ILE A 137 6.94 5.94 -3.63
CA ILE A 137 6.20 5.37 -4.76
C ILE A 137 4.95 4.62 -4.28
N ILE A 138 5.07 3.81 -3.22
CA ILE A 138 3.94 3.06 -2.69
C ILE A 138 2.85 4.01 -2.18
N GLY A 139 3.22 5.02 -1.38
CA GLY A 139 2.28 5.97 -0.83
C GLY A 139 1.57 6.80 -1.90
N GLU A 140 2.32 7.32 -2.88
CA GLU A 140 1.74 8.06 -4.00
C GLU A 140 0.83 7.16 -4.85
N SER A 141 1.18 5.89 -5.06
CA SER A 141 0.33 4.93 -5.79
C SER A 141 -0.98 4.69 -5.05
N VAL A 142 -0.94 4.47 -3.74
CA VAL A 142 -2.13 4.28 -2.90
C VAL A 142 -3.00 5.54 -2.93
N LYS A 143 -2.40 6.74 -2.82
CA LYS A 143 -3.11 8.01 -2.94
C LYS A 143 -3.84 8.14 -4.28
N ARG A 144 -3.18 7.81 -5.39
CA ARG A 144 -3.78 7.85 -6.72
C ARG A 144 -4.92 6.85 -6.89
N ILE A 145 -4.80 5.65 -6.32
CA ILE A 145 -5.88 4.66 -6.31
C ILE A 145 -7.10 5.20 -5.59
N HIS A 146 -6.95 5.72 -4.36
CA HIS A 146 -8.06 6.30 -3.63
C HIS A 146 -8.68 7.52 -4.34
N LYS A 147 -7.85 8.34 -4.99
CA LYS A 147 -8.33 9.45 -5.81
C LYS A 147 -9.10 8.96 -7.05
N PHE A 148 -8.68 7.84 -7.64
CA PHE A 148 -9.41 7.21 -8.75
C PHE A 148 -10.80 6.75 -8.31
N PHE A 149 -10.94 6.23 -7.09
CA PHE A 149 -12.22 5.88 -6.46
C PHE A 149 -13.01 7.09 -5.93
N GLU A 150 -12.59 8.31 -6.27
CA GLU A 150 -13.25 9.58 -5.91
C GLU A 150 -13.28 9.88 -4.41
N ASN A 151 -12.48 9.20 -3.61
CA ASN A 151 -12.28 9.57 -2.22
C ASN A 151 -11.53 10.91 -2.10
N LYS A 152 -11.87 11.70 -1.09
CA LYS A 152 -11.06 12.86 -0.71
C LYS A 152 -9.72 12.38 -0.14
N THR A 153 -8.62 12.62 -0.86
CA THR A 153 -7.30 12.18 -0.44
C THR A 153 -6.43 13.34 0.00
N ILE A 154 -5.75 13.17 1.13
CA ILE A 154 -4.76 14.08 1.67
C ILE A 154 -3.45 13.29 1.74
N GLY A 155 -2.41 13.75 1.03
CA GLY A 155 -1.07 13.19 1.16
C GLY A 155 -0.30 14.04 2.16
N ASP A 156 0.24 13.41 3.17
CA ASP A 156 1.13 14.03 4.14
C ASP A 156 2.54 13.49 3.91
N VAL A 157 3.49 14.41 3.64
CA VAL A 157 4.90 14.07 3.47
C VAL A 157 5.67 14.80 4.56
N HIS A 158 5.81 14.12 5.69
CA HIS A 158 6.49 14.68 6.83
C HIS A 158 8.01 14.54 6.68
N LEU A 159 8.72 15.65 6.53
CA LEU A 159 10.17 15.63 6.47
C LEU A 159 10.77 15.50 7.87
N GLY A 160 11.79 14.66 8.01
CA GLY A 160 12.55 14.52 9.24
C GLY A 160 13.61 15.63 9.35
N ASP A 161 13.19 16.85 9.53
CA ASP A 161 14.02 18.05 9.69
C ASP A 161 14.41 18.30 11.14
N TRP A 162 13.75 17.66 12.07
CA TRP A 162 14.02 17.71 13.50
C TRP A 162 14.29 16.32 14.08
N GLY A 163 15.24 16.22 15.00
CA GLY A 163 15.56 14.97 15.67
C GLY A 163 17.05 14.85 16.02
N LEU A 164 17.43 13.79 16.70
CA LEU A 164 18.81 13.54 17.13
C LEU A 164 19.81 13.57 15.97
N GLN A 165 19.38 13.19 14.76
CA GLN A 165 20.24 13.23 13.57
C GLN A 165 20.71 14.63 13.24
N MET A 166 19.85 15.62 13.36
CA MET A 166 20.22 17.03 13.14
C MET A 166 21.18 17.52 14.22
N GLY A 167 20.91 17.19 15.49
CA GLY A 167 21.83 17.51 16.59
C GLY A 167 23.21 16.86 16.40
N LEU A 168 23.27 15.64 15.88
CA LEU A 168 24.54 14.96 15.58
C LEU A 168 25.31 15.67 14.44
N VAL A 169 24.61 16.15 13.41
CA VAL A 169 25.24 16.93 12.33
C VAL A 169 25.82 18.24 12.87
N ILE A 170 25.07 18.96 13.72
CA ILE A 170 25.53 20.22 14.31
C ILE A 170 26.75 19.99 15.19
N GLU A 171 26.72 18.97 16.06
CA GLU A 171 27.87 18.62 16.91
C GLU A 171 29.13 18.28 16.10
N GLU A 172 28.97 17.52 15.02
CA GLU A 172 30.09 17.20 14.13
C GLU A 172 30.64 18.44 13.40
N LEU A 173 29.76 19.35 13.00
CA LEU A 173 30.15 20.60 12.33
C LEU A 173 30.89 21.51 13.31
N GLU A 174 30.46 21.62 14.58
CA GLU A 174 31.16 22.38 15.59
C GLU A 174 32.54 21.81 15.89
N GLU A 175 32.70 20.48 16.00
CA GLU A 175 34.01 19.87 16.19
C GLU A 175 34.97 20.10 15.00
N ARG A 176 34.43 20.09 13.78
CA ARG A 176 35.25 20.33 12.55
C ARG A 176 35.60 21.78 12.35
N HIS A 177 34.68 22.68 12.73
CA HIS A 177 34.75 24.11 12.42
C HIS A 177 34.35 24.96 13.66
N PRO A 178 35.11 24.85 14.76
CA PRO A 178 34.79 25.59 15.99
C PRO A 178 34.94 27.12 15.84
N ASP A 179 35.55 27.57 14.76
CA ASP A 179 35.79 28.95 14.42
C ASP A 179 34.62 29.57 13.62
N TRP A 180 33.61 28.82 13.25
CA TRP A 180 32.45 29.38 12.55
C TRP A 180 31.64 30.31 13.45
N ASP A 181 31.21 31.45 12.90
CA ASP A 181 30.39 32.43 13.59
C ASP A 181 29.11 31.85 14.21
N TYR A 182 28.58 30.81 13.61
CA TYR A 182 27.38 30.11 14.11
C TYR A 182 27.57 29.45 15.50
N PHE A 183 28.82 29.18 15.89
CA PHE A 183 29.16 28.54 17.18
C PHE A 183 29.75 29.54 18.18
N ASN A 184 29.86 30.80 17.78
CA ASN A 184 30.33 31.88 18.68
C ASN A 184 29.14 32.55 19.36
N PRO A 185 28.93 32.37 20.68
CA PRO A 185 27.79 32.96 21.40
C PRO A 185 27.85 34.49 21.47
N ASP A 186 29.01 35.09 21.23
CA ASP A 186 29.21 36.54 21.31
C ASP A 186 29.19 37.20 19.93
N PHE A 187 28.81 36.47 18.89
CA PHE A 187 28.73 36.99 17.53
C PHE A 187 27.52 37.91 17.34
N GLU A 188 27.78 39.19 17.03
CA GLU A 188 26.72 40.19 16.78
C GLU A 188 26.62 40.62 15.29
N GLY A 189 27.30 39.92 14.41
CA GLY A 189 27.35 40.22 12.96
C GLY A 189 26.19 39.65 12.16
N GLU A 190 26.20 39.88 10.83
CA GLU A 190 25.29 39.19 9.91
C GLU A 190 25.87 37.83 9.52
N TYR A 191 25.07 36.79 9.66
CA TYR A 191 25.46 35.44 9.21
C TYR A 191 25.59 35.37 7.69
N PRO A 192 26.51 34.53 7.15
CA PRO A 192 26.65 34.30 5.73
C PRO A 192 25.32 33.90 5.09
N LYS A 193 25.00 34.48 3.92
CA LYS A 193 23.78 34.13 3.16
C LYS A 193 23.91 32.81 2.41
N GLU A 194 25.11 32.35 2.17
CA GLU A 194 25.38 31.07 1.53
C GLU A 194 25.66 30.01 2.58
N THR A 195 25.19 28.81 2.36
CA THR A 195 25.45 27.67 3.24
C THR A 195 26.94 27.31 3.21
N LEU A 196 27.54 27.08 4.39
CA LEU A 196 28.97 26.74 4.51
C LEU A 196 29.26 25.26 4.20
N PHE A 197 28.25 24.46 4.01
CA PHE A 197 28.36 23.05 3.61
C PHE A 197 27.24 22.69 2.62
N THR A 198 27.44 21.62 1.88
CA THR A 198 26.51 21.15 0.85
C THR A 198 25.81 19.84 1.29
N VAL A 199 24.76 19.43 0.54
CA VAL A 199 24.12 18.13 0.77
C VAL A 199 25.11 16.97 0.59
N ALA A 200 26.11 17.10 -0.28
CA ALA A 200 27.14 16.09 -0.47
C ALA A 200 28.01 15.92 0.78
N ASP A 201 28.31 16.99 1.49
CA ASP A 201 29.11 16.95 2.71
C ASP A 201 28.41 16.17 3.83
N LEU A 202 27.07 16.14 3.82
CA LEU A 202 26.27 15.34 4.76
C LEU A 202 26.50 13.83 4.61
N GLU A 203 26.95 13.35 3.44
CA GLU A 203 27.33 11.94 3.23
C GLU A 203 28.52 11.52 4.10
N GLU A 204 29.36 12.46 4.48
CA GLU A 204 30.51 12.23 5.35
C GLU A 204 30.22 12.65 6.80
N ILE A 205 29.63 13.81 7.01
CA ILE A 205 29.38 14.41 8.33
C ILE A 205 28.49 13.50 9.18
N TYR A 206 27.32 13.11 8.68
CA TYR A 206 26.36 12.32 9.45
C TYR A 206 26.87 10.92 9.82
N PRO A 207 27.50 10.13 8.93
CA PRO A 207 28.08 8.84 9.31
C PRO A 207 29.21 8.97 10.35
N ALA A 208 30.07 10.00 10.25
CA ALA A 208 31.12 10.26 11.21
C ALA A 208 30.52 10.57 12.60
N ALA A 209 29.56 11.47 12.69
CA ALA A 209 28.82 11.78 13.91
C ALA A 209 28.13 10.54 14.51
N SER A 210 27.43 9.78 13.68
CA SER A 210 26.75 8.53 14.10
C SER A 210 27.75 7.49 14.62
N ALA A 211 28.93 7.40 14.05
CA ALA A 211 29.96 6.45 14.50
C ALA A 211 30.46 6.78 15.90
N LYS A 212 30.59 8.05 16.29
CA LYS A 212 31.02 8.51 17.61
C LYS A 212 30.03 8.16 18.72
N THR A 213 28.75 7.94 18.39
CA THR A 213 27.72 7.53 19.37
C THR A 213 27.64 6.02 19.56
N LYS A 214 28.32 5.21 18.71
CA LYS A 214 28.26 3.75 18.75
C LYS A 214 29.40 3.19 19.58
N VAL A 215 29.07 2.41 20.58
CA VAL A 215 30.05 1.73 21.47
C VAL A 215 30.14 0.26 21.06
N ARG A 216 31.36 -0.28 21.03
CA ARG A 216 31.59 -1.72 20.78
C ARG A 216 31.23 -2.51 22.04
N GLU A 217 30.91 -3.80 21.89
CA GLU A 217 30.57 -4.68 23.04
C GLU A 217 31.67 -4.72 24.14
N ASN A 218 32.93 -4.53 23.77
CA ASN A 218 34.09 -4.54 24.66
C ASN A 218 34.71 -3.14 24.87
N ALA A 219 33.90 -2.08 24.76
CA ALA A 219 34.39 -0.73 24.96
C ALA A 219 34.79 -0.45 26.39
N THR A 220 35.81 0.37 26.58
CA THR A 220 36.24 0.85 27.89
C THR A 220 35.23 1.81 28.49
N GLU A 221 35.24 1.99 29.83
CA GLU A 221 34.38 2.98 30.48
C GLU A 221 34.61 4.41 29.97
N GLU A 222 35.84 4.74 29.59
CA GLU A 222 36.18 6.03 29.01
C GLU A 222 35.58 6.22 27.59
N GLU A 223 35.60 5.18 26.76
CA GLU A 223 34.98 5.23 25.42
C GLU A 223 33.45 5.37 25.54
N ILE A 224 32.84 4.66 26.50
CA ILE A 224 31.39 4.76 26.79
C ILE A 224 31.05 6.17 27.27
N ALA A 225 31.86 6.76 28.16
CA ALA A 225 31.65 8.09 28.68
C ALA A 225 31.71 9.15 27.56
N LYS A 226 32.73 9.09 26.67
CA LYS A 226 32.87 9.98 25.52
C LYS A 226 31.69 9.89 24.55
N ALA A 227 31.26 8.67 24.22
CA ALA A 227 30.13 8.50 23.33
C ALA A 227 28.82 9.02 23.93
N ASN A 228 28.64 8.90 25.23
CA ASN A 228 27.49 9.46 25.94
C ASN A 228 27.54 11.00 26.01
N GLU A 229 28.69 11.58 26.29
CA GLU A 229 28.90 13.02 26.30
C GLU A 229 28.57 13.64 24.93
N TYR A 230 29.11 13.07 23.86
CA TYR A 230 28.83 13.47 22.48
C TYR A 230 27.32 13.40 22.17
N LYS A 231 26.66 12.33 22.58
CA LYS A 231 25.23 12.14 22.37
C LYS A 231 24.38 13.12 23.16
N GLU A 232 24.74 13.44 24.41
CA GLU A 232 24.03 14.43 25.21
C GLU A 232 24.18 15.84 24.62
N LYS A 233 25.35 16.20 24.12
CA LYS A 233 25.56 17.48 23.45
C LYS A 233 24.73 17.57 22.15
N ALA A 234 24.68 16.50 21.33
CA ALA A 234 23.81 16.44 20.18
C ALA A 234 22.32 16.56 20.54
N ARG A 235 21.90 16.05 21.71
CA ARG A 235 20.51 16.23 22.21
C ARG A 235 20.21 17.68 22.59
N LEU A 236 21.18 18.39 23.15
CA LEU A 236 21.03 19.82 23.44
C LEU A 236 20.83 20.62 22.16
N TYR A 237 21.63 20.36 21.11
CA TYR A 237 21.44 20.99 19.81
C TYR A 237 20.07 20.65 19.18
N THR A 238 19.60 19.41 19.32
CA THR A 238 18.27 19.03 18.87
C THR A 238 17.18 19.82 19.60
N ALA A 239 17.33 20.04 20.90
CA ALA A 239 16.40 20.84 21.68
C ALA A 239 16.44 22.33 21.28
N CYS A 240 17.64 22.87 21.04
CA CYS A 240 17.78 24.24 20.56
C CYS A 240 17.08 24.46 19.22
N LEU A 241 17.22 23.53 18.27
CA LEU A 241 16.52 23.60 16.98
C LEU A 241 14.99 23.66 17.15
N LEU A 242 14.43 22.96 18.11
CA LEU A 242 12.98 22.96 18.36
C LEU A 242 12.47 24.34 18.80
N TYR A 243 13.29 25.09 19.55
CA TYR A 243 12.90 26.40 20.09
C TYR A 243 13.30 27.58 19.20
N THR A 244 14.18 27.37 18.22
CA THR A 244 14.77 28.45 17.41
C THR A 244 14.41 28.37 15.93
N SER A 245 13.85 27.26 15.46
CA SER A 245 13.46 27.13 14.06
C SER A 245 12.06 27.69 13.82
N ASP A 246 11.87 28.40 12.72
CA ASP A 246 10.57 28.88 12.24
C ASP A 246 9.57 27.71 11.99
N ALA A 247 10.07 26.49 11.85
CA ALA A 247 9.25 25.27 11.82
C ALA A 247 8.35 25.09 13.08
N ALA A 248 8.62 25.81 14.17
CA ALA A 248 7.74 25.88 15.31
C ALA A 248 6.49 26.75 15.04
N ASP A 249 6.56 27.71 14.12
CA ASP A 249 5.47 28.62 13.76
C ASP A 249 4.56 28.05 12.67
N ASP A 250 5.02 27.10 11.87
CA ASP A 250 4.21 26.40 10.85
C ASP A 250 3.21 25.39 11.45
N ARG A 251 3.08 25.33 12.76
CA ARG A 251 2.09 24.50 13.47
C ARG A 251 0.68 25.07 13.49
N ILE A 252 0.43 26.10 12.74
CA ILE A 252 -0.91 26.73 12.65
C ILE A 252 -1.65 26.22 11.43
#